data_c607ea54c3168b017c0acfc4194064ec
#
_entry.id   c607ea54c3168b017c0acfc4194064ec
#
_cell.length_a   1.000
_cell.length_b   1.000
_cell.length_c   1.000
_cell.angle_alpha   90.00
_cell.angle_beta   90.00
_cell.angle_gamma   90.00
#
_symmetry.space_group_name_H-M   'P 1'
#
loop_
_entity.id
_entity.type
_entity.pdbx_description
1 polymer ?
#
loop_
_entity_poly.entity_id
_entity_poly.type
_entity_poly.pdbx_seq_one_letter_code
_entity_poly.pdbx_strand_id
1 'polypeptide(L)'
;MQNLPGPVIFLTGMVAMFLVVPWQRIKELFWVGMAGGVVVGIVLVHLWQNVFGFWVYPGPSDLVHIMNLPVFLILSWLPFIIVFAHLLAQYHSYFLIGLINFTFAAGAAVMHFLLLNEGMLIYNNWSLFATFILSLMIHLGITLFLYVTGHMLNAEKLKWG
;
A
#
# COMPACT_ATOMS: atom_id res chain seq x y z
N MET A 1 4.48 -2.09 26.96
CA MET A 1 5.29 -2.36 25.75
C MET A 1 4.87 -1.32 24.73
N GLN A 2 5.81 -0.59 24.12
CA GLN A 2 5.45 0.30 22.99
C GLN A 2 5.08 -0.59 21.82
N ASN A 3 3.80 -0.59 21.45
CA ASN A 3 3.36 -1.24 20.22
C ASN A 3 3.85 -0.37 19.07
N LEU A 4 4.72 -0.91 18.23
CA LEU A 4 5.31 -0.24 17.09
C LEU A 4 4.75 -0.84 15.79
N PRO A 5 3.51 -0.47 15.38
CA PRO A 5 2.86 -1.10 14.25
C PRO A 5 3.58 -0.83 12.92
N GLY A 6 4.16 0.34 12.73
CA GLY A 6 4.86 0.66 11.50
C GLY A 6 5.92 -0.37 11.12
N PRO A 7 6.93 -0.64 11.97
CA PRO A 7 7.92 -1.68 11.72
C PRO A 7 7.34 -3.07 11.54
N VAL A 8 6.32 -3.45 12.34
CA VAL A 8 5.69 -4.77 12.24
C VAL A 8 4.99 -4.94 10.89
N ILE A 9 4.21 -3.94 10.47
CA ILE A 9 3.50 -3.96 9.18
C ILE A 9 4.51 -4.01 8.02
N PHE A 10 5.58 -3.20 8.10
CA PHE A 10 6.65 -3.20 7.10
C PHE A 10 7.32 -4.58 6.97
N LEU A 11 7.74 -5.17 8.08
CA LEU A 11 8.38 -6.50 8.09
C LEU A 11 7.42 -7.59 7.58
N THR A 12 6.15 -7.54 7.98
CA THR A 12 5.12 -8.47 7.50
C THR A 12 4.94 -8.33 5.98
N GLY A 13 4.88 -7.10 5.47
CA GLY A 13 4.81 -6.83 4.03
C GLY A 13 6.04 -7.35 3.29
N MET A 14 7.26 -7.16 3.84
CA MET A 14 8.50 -7.69 3.25
C MET A 14 8.50 -9.22 3.20
N VAL A 15 8.10 -9.90 4.28
CA VAL A 15 7.98 -11.37 4.30
C VAL A 15 6.96 -11.83 3.26
N ALA A 16 5.77 -11.24 3.22
CA ALA A 16 4.75 -11.57 2.23
C ALA A 16 5.26 -11.38 0.80
N MET A 17 5.96 -10.28 0.52
CA MET A 17 6.54 -10.00 -0.79
C MET A 17 7.56 -11.09 -1.20
N PHE A 18 8.49 -11.47 -0.33
CA PHE A 18 9.49 -12.50 -0.65
C PHE A 18 8.90 -13.90 -0.79
N LEU A 19 7.79 -14.20 -0.11
CA LEU A 19 7.11 -15.49 -0.24
C LEU A 19 6.27 -15.60 -1.52
N VAL A 20 5.70 -14.50 -1.99
CA VAL A 20 4.72 -14.49 -3.09
C VAL A 20 5.35 -14.07 -4.42
N VAL A 21 6.33 -13.16 -4.39
CA VAL A 21 6.86 -12.52 -5.60
C VAL A 21 8.28 -13.03 -5.92
N PRO A 22 8.52 -13.61 -7.11
CA PRO A 22 9.85 -14.01 -7.54
C PRO A 22 10.83 -12.82 -7.57
N TRP A 23 12.09 -13.08 -7.23
CA TRP A 23 13.12 -12.04 -7.10
C TRP A 23 13.30 -11.16 -8.34
N GLN A 24 13.24 -11.74 -9.55
CA GLN A 24 13.27 -10.98 -10.80
C GLN A 24 12.12 -9.99 -10.90
N ARG A 25 10.91 -10.43 -10.52
CA ARG A 25 9.71 -9.57 -10.54
C ARG A 25 9.80 -8.46 -9.49
N ILE A 26 10.41 -8.71 -8.33
CA ILE A 26 10.65 -7.66 -7.33
C ILE A 26 11.51 -6.55 -7.94
N LYS A 27 12.59 -6.89 -8.64
CA LYS A 27 13.46 -5.90 -9.30
C LYS A 27 12.72 -5.08 -10.36
N GLU A 28 11.90 -5.73 -11.20
CA GLU A 28 11.12 -5.07 -12.24
C GLU A 28 10.05 -4.13 -11.67
N LEU A 29 9.38 -4.57 -10.60
CA LEU A 29 8.30 -3.84 -9.97
C LEU A 29 8.77 -2.86 -8.88
N PHE A 30 10.07 -2.84 -8.57
CA PHE A 30 10.62 -1.98 -7.52
C PHE A 30 10.25 -0.51 -7.71
N TRP A 31 10.38 0.02 -8.92
CA TRP A 31 10.02 1.41 -9.21
C TRP A 31 8.52 1.69 -9.13
N VAL A 32 7.70 0.68 -9.45
CA VAL A 32 6.23 0.77 -9.24
C VAL A 32 5.93 0.82 -7.74
N GLY A 33 6.59 -0.01 -6.94
CA GLY A 33 6.48 0.00 -5.48
C GLY A 33 6.97 1.33 -4.86
N MET A 34 8.08 1.88 -5.38
CA MET A 34 8.58 3.18 -4.92
C MET A 34 7.62 4.32 -5.27
N ALA A 35 7.20 4.43 -6.52
CA ALA A 35 6.32 5.52 -6.96
C ALA A 35 4.90 5.36 -6.40
N GLY A 36 4.26 4.20 -6.61
CA GLY A 36 2.88 3.93 -6.19
C GLY A 36 2.72 3.65 -4.69
N GLY A 37 3.79 3.20 -4.02
CA GLY A 37 3.80 2.95 -2.58
C GLY A 37 4.39 4.13 -1.80
N VAL A 38 5.71 4.29 -1.83
CA VAL A 38 6.40 5.24 -0.95
C VAL A 38 6.06 6.69 -1.29
N VAL A 39 6.18 7.10 -2.56
CA VAL A 39 5.92 8.50 -2.95
C VAL A 39 4.45 8.86 -2.74
N VAL A 40 3.53 8.00 -3.19
CA VAL A 40 2.09 8.21 -2.96
C VAL A 40 1.79 8.21 -1.47
N GLY A 41 2.38 7.31 -0.68
CA GLY A 41 2.23 7.27 0.78
C GLY A 41 2.69 8.56 1.46
N ILE A 42 3.88 9.08 1.11
CA ILE A 42 4.38 10.37 1.64
C ILE A 42 3.40 11.50 1.31
N VAL A 43 3.00 11.63 0.04
CA VAL A 43 2.11 12.69 -0.41
C VAL A 43 0.75 12.61 0.30
N LEU A 44 0.18 11.42 0.36
CA LEU A 44 -1.12 11.21 1.01
C LEU A 44 -1.06 11.50 2.51
N VAL A 45 -0.13 10.89 3.24
CA VAL A 45 -0.04 11.13 4.69
C VAL A 45 0.23 12.60 4.96
N HIS A 46 1.11 13.25 4.18
CA HIS A 46 1.36 14.68 4.33
C HIS A 46 0.10 15.53 4.10
N LEU A 47 -0.61 15.31 3.00
CA LEU A 47 -1.81 16.07 2.68
C LEU A 47 -2.93 15.84 3.70
N TRP A 48 -3.23 14.58 4.01
CA TRP A 48 -4.36 14.24 4.88
C TRP A 48 -4.10 14.57 6.34
N GLN A 49 -2.86 14.42 6.83
CA GLN A 49 -2.50 14.76 8.19
C GLN A 49 -2.15 16.23 8.38
N ASN A 50 -1.22 16.76 7.56
CA ASN A 50 -0.62 18.07 7.84
C ASN A 50 -1.37 19.22 7.15
N VAL A 51 -2.05 18.96 6.00
CA VAL A 51 -2.76 20.02 5.25
C VAL A 51 -4.24 20.03 5.60
N PHE A 52 -4.92 18.87 5.52
CA PHE A 52 -6.37 18.78 5.74
C PHE A 52 -6.73 18.46 7.19
N GLY A 53 -5.83 17.88 7.97
CA GLY A 53 -6.09 17.49 9.35
C GLY A 53 -7.15 16.39 9.50
N PHE A 54 -7.35 15.56 8.48
CA PHE A 54 -8.39 14.52 8.49
C PHE A 54 -8.07 13.38 9.44
N TRP A 55 -6.77 13.07 9.61
CA TRP A 55 -6.30 12.10 10.59
C TRP A 55 -4.95 12.51 11.17
N VAL A 56 -4.57 11.86 12.26
CA VAL A 56 -3.28 12.05 12.91
C VAL A 56 -2.72 10.71 13.36
N TYR A 57 -1.44 10.48 13.11
CA TYR A 57 -0.68 9.39 13.72
C TYR A 57 0.00 9.92 14.99
N PRO A 58 -0.50 9.61 16.22
CA PRO A 58 0.15 10.05 17.45
C PRO A 58 1.52 9.36 17.61
N GLY A 59 2.42 10.04 18.33
CA GLY A 59 3.85 9.76 18.41
C GLY A 59 4.36 8.31 18.53
N PRO A 60 3.72 7.36 19.24
CA PRO A 60 4.26 6.00 19.34
C PRO A 60 3.88 5.05 18.21
N SER A 61 3.26 5.56 17.13
CA SER A 61 2.81 4.70 16.01
C SER A 61 3.94 4.15 15.13
N ASP A 62 5.15 4.71 15.22
CA ASP A 62 6.31 4.30 14.43
C ASP A 62 7.63 4.52 15.20
N LEU A 63 8.71 3.84 14.80
CA LEU A 63 10.07 4.03 15.35
C LEU A 63 10.66 5.38 14.95
N VAL A 64 10.35 5.85 13.76
CA VAL A 64 10.91 7.08 13.19
C VAL A 64 9.80 7.93 12.61
N HIS A 65 9.76 9.20 13.01
CA HIS A 65 8.90 10.21 12.41
C HIS A 65 9.77 11.30 11.78
N ILE A 66 9.49 11.65 10.53
CA ILE A 66 10.10 12.77 9.82
C ILE A 66 8.98 13.72 9.43
N MET A 67 9.02 14.97 9.93
CA MET A 67 7.94 15.96 9.71
C MET A 67 6.55 15.42 10.11
N ASN A 68 6.47 14.70 11.23
CA ASN A 68 5.28 14.00 11.72
C ASN A 68 4.79 12.85 10.82
N LEU A 69 5.57 12.41 9.83
CA LEU A 69 5.22 11.28 8.97
C LEU A 69 5.80 9.99 9.56
N PRO A 70 4.99 8.93 9.76
CA PRO A 70 5.45 7.64 10.26
C PRO A 70 6.21 6.89 9.15
N VAL A 71 7.53 6.83 9.27
CA VAL A 71 8.43 6.37 8.18
C VAL A 71 8.20 4.90 7.81
N PHE A 72 8.21 3.98 8.80
CA PHE A 72 8.04 2.55 8.51
C PHE A 72 6.64 2.21 8.02
N LEU A 73 5.63 2.92 8.53
CA LEU A 73 4.26 2.74 8.04
C LEU A 73 4.14 3.15 6.55
N ILE A 74 4.79 4.25 6.15
CA ILE A 74 4.85 4.67 4.74
C ILE A 74 5.67 3.69 3.92
N LEU A 75 6.83 3.25 4.41
CA LEU A 75 7.67 2.26 3.71
C LEU A 75 6.95 0.91 3.53
N SER A 76 6.00 0.58 4.41
CA SER A 76 5.22 -0.65 4.27
C SER A 76 4.39 -0.72 2.99
N TRP A 77 4.05 0.42 2.40
CA TRP A 77 3.31 0.45 1.14
C TRP A 77 4.11 -0.13 -0.03
N LEU A 78 5.46 -0.02 0.00
CA LEU A 78 6.32 -0.57 -1.07
C LEU A 78 6.11 -2.08 -1.28
N PRO A 79 6.30 -2.96 -0.29
CA PRO A 79 6.11 -4.39 -0.50
C PRO A 79 4.66 -4.75 -0.85
N PHE A 80 3.65 -4.08 -0.27
CA PHE A 80 2.26 -4.34 -0.60
C PHE A 80 1.91 -3.94 -2.03
N ILE A 81 2.42 -2.83 -2.54
CA ILE A 81 2.23 -2.42 -3.95
C ILE A 81 2.95 -3.36 -4.91
N ILE A 82 4.14 -3.88 -4.55
CA ILE A 82 4.83 -4.89 -5.38
C ILE A 82 4.01 -6.18 -5.45
N VAL A 83 3.49 -6.67 -4.32
CA VAL A 83 2.60 -7.85 -4.28
C VAL A 83 1.33 -7.60 -5.12
N PHE A 84 0.69 -6.46 -4.94
CA PHE A 84 -0.48 -6.05 -5.71
C PHE A 84 -0.21 -6.06 -7.22
N ALA A 85 0.86 -5.39 -7.66
CA ALA A 85 1.24 -5.31 -9.07
C ALA A 85 1.60 -6.68 -9.65
N HIS A 86 2.26 -7.55 -8.86
CA HIS A 86 2.56 -8.92 -9.26
C HIS A 86 1.29 -9.75 -9.47
N LEU A 87 0.35 -9.69 -8.53
CA LEU A 87 -0.92 -10.40 -8.66
C LEU A 87 -1.73 -9.92 -9.86
N LEU A 88 -1.82 -8.60 -10.08
CA LEU A 88 -2.51 -8.05 -11.26
C LEU A 88 -1.92 -8.59 -12.58
N ALA A 89 -0.59 -8.70 -12.67
CA ALA A 89 0.07 -9.18 -13.87
C ALA A 89 -0.18 -10.69 -14.16
N GLN A 90 -0.62 -11.46 -13.17
CA GLN A 90 -0.93 -12.89 -13.33
C GLN A 90 -2.32 -13.16 -13.90
N TYR A 91 -3.24 -12.19 -13.79
CA TYR A 91 -4.64 -12.39 -14.16
C TYR A 91 -5.08 -11.44 -15.25
N HIS A 92 -5.79 -11.97 -16.26
CA HIS A 92 -6.33 -11.21 -17.38
C HIS A 92 -7.86 -11.04 -17.31
N SER A 93 -8.52 -11.68 -16.35
CA SER A 93 -9.96 -11.56 -16.14
C SER A 93 -10.28 -10.22 -15.46
N TYR A 94 -11.15 -9.42 -16.06
CA TYR A 94 -11.63 -8.15 -15.47
C TYR A 94 -12.25 -8.36 -14.08
N PHE A 95 -12.93 -9.50 -13.87
CA PHE A 95 -13.49 -9.85 -12.56
C PHE A 95 -12.38 -10.03 -11.51
N LEU A 96 -11.31 -10.79 -11.83
CA LEU A 96 -10.20 -11.01 -10.91
C LEU A 96 -9.41 -9.73 -10.66
N ILE A 97 -9.19 -8.90 -11.68
CA ILE A 97 -8.57 -7.58 -11.54
C ILE A 97 -9.41 -6.71 -10.58
N GLY A 98 -10.73 -6.68 -10.77
CA GLY A 98 -11.64 -5.97 -9.86
C GLY A 98 -11.59 -6.49 -8.43
N LEU A 99 -11.58 -7.82 -8.27
CA LEU A 99 -11.49 -8.47 -6.96
C LEU A 99 -10.18 -8.16 -6.25
N ILE A 100 -9.04 -8.17 -6.95
CA ILE A 100 -7.73 -7.80 -6.40
C ILE A 100 -7.75 -6.34 -5.91
N ASN A 101 -8.22 -5.41 -6.75
CA ASN A 101 -8.35 -4.00 -6.37
C ASN A 101 -9.21 -3.81 -5.12
N PHE A 102 -10.36 -4.48 -5.08
CA PHE A 102 -11.27 -4.44 -3.93
C PHE A 102 -10.60 -5.00 -2.66
N THR A 103 -9.93 -6.14 -2.77
CA THR A 103 -9.29 -6.81 -1.62
C THR A 103 -8.19 -5.95 -1.01
N PHE A 104 -7.33 -5.34 -1.84
CA PHE A 104 -6.28 -4.46 -1.33
C PHE A 104 -6.84 -3.17 -0.73
N ALA A 105 -7.89 -2.59 -1.33
CA ALA A 105 -8.57 -1.44 -0.76
C ALA A 105 -9.26 -1.76 0.58
N ALA A 106 -9.91 -2.92 0.68
CA ALA A 106 -10.49 -3.41 1.93
C ALA A 106 -9.40 -3.69 2.98
N GLY A 107 -8.27 -4.27 2.57
CA GLY A 107 -7.12 -4.49 3.45
C GLY A 107 -6.58 -3.20 4.07
N ALA A 108 -6.49 -2.12 3.29
CA ALA A 108 -6.09 -0.82 3.81
C ALA A 108 -7.10 -0.27 4.83
N ALA A 109 -8.41 -0.41 4.58
CA ALA A 109 -9.45 0.01 5.53
C ALA A 109 -9.40 -0.83 6.83
N VAL A 110 -9.18 -2.15 6.73
CA VAL A 110 -8.99 -3.04 7.88
C VAL A 110 -7.75 -2.64 8.68
N MET A 111 -6.64 -2.32 8.01
CA MET A 111 -5.43 -1.84 8.68
C MET A 111 -5.69 -0.54 9.45
N HIS A 112 -6.39 0.43 8.84
CA HIS A 112 -6.77 1.66 9.55
C HIS A 112 -7.69 1.37 10.74
N PHE A 113 -8.66 0.44 10.60
CA PHE A 113 -9.52 0.01 11.70
C PHE A 113 -8.70 -0.54 12.88
N LEU A 114 -7.70 -1.38 12.62
CA LEU A 114 -6.82 -1.91 13.66
C LEU A 114 -6.02 -0.79 14.34
N LEU A 115 -5.43 0.13 13.56
CA LEU A 115 -4.69 1.28 14.09
C LEU A 115 -5.56 2.22 14.93
N LEU A 116 -6.83 2.43 14.53
CA LEU A 116 -7.81 3.20 15.31
C LEU A 116 -8.11 2.54 16.66
N ASN A 117 -8.36 1.23 16.66
CA ASN A 117 -8.66 0.49 17.89
C ASN A 117 -7.49 0.49 18.89
N GLU A 118 -6.26 0.49 18.38
CA GLU A 118 -5.06 0.56 19.20
C GLU A 118 -4.67 2.01 19.60
N GLY A 119 -5.44 3.01 19.17
CA GLY A 119 -5.15 4.42 19.43
C GLY A 119 -3.92 4.97 18.71
N MET A 120 -3.45 4.27 17.65
CA MET A 120 -2.27 4.61 16.86
C MET A 120 -2.60 5.43 15.63
N LEU A 121 -3.86 5.63 15.37
CA LEU A 121 -4.44 6.51 14.37
C LEU A 121 -5.66 7.17 14.98
N ILE A 122 -5.84 8.45 14.76
CA ILE A 122 -7.01 9.20 15.19
C ILE A 122 -7.64 9.84 13.96
N TYR A 123 -8.91 9.60 13.72
CA TYR A 123 -9.70 10.31 12.71
C TYR A 123 -10.35 11.55 13.34
N ASN A 124 -10.18 12.70 12.68
CA ASN A 124 -10.86 13.93 13.07
C ASN A 124 -12.15 14.12 12.24
N ASN A 125 -12.01 14.31 10.92
CA ASN A 125 -13.12 14.48 9.98
C ASN A 125 -12.99 13.46 8.82
N TRP A 126 -12.79 12.18 9.16
CA TRP A 126 -12.55 11.09 8.22
C TRP A 126 -13.33 9.84 8.64
N SER A 127 -13.42 8.85 7.75
CA SER A 127 -14.08 7.58 8.04
C SER A 127 -13.37 6.39 7.40
N LEU A 128 -13.64 5.19 7.91
CA LEU A 128 -13.14 3.95 7.28
C LEU A 128 -13.66 3.77 5.85
N PHE A 129 -14.90 4.18 5.60
CA PHE A 129 -15.46 4.14 4.25
C PHE A 129 -14.70 5.09 3.30
N ALA A 130 -14.37 6.30 3.75
CA ALA A 130 -13.56 7.23 2.97
C ALA A 130 -12.15 6.69 2.70
N THR A 131 -11.54 6.00 3.69
CA THR A 131 -10.27 5.29 3.52
C THR A 131 -10.37 4.19 2.47
N PHE A 132 -11.43 3.38 2.50
CA PHE A 132 -11.68 2.35 1.50
C PHE A 132 -11.78 2.94 0.09
N ILE A 133 -12.60 3.99 -0.09
CA ILE A 133 -12.78 4.64 -1.41
C ILE A 133 -11.47 5.25 -1.89
N LEU A 134 -10.74 5.99 -1.05
CA LEU A 134 -9.44 6.55 -1.39
C LEU A 134 -8.44 5.47 -1.81
N SER A 135 -8.35 4.40 -1.04
CA SER A 135 -7.49 3.26 -1.35
C SER A 135 -7.88 2.59 -2.66
N LEU A 136 -9.18 2.41 -2.91
CA LEU A 136 -9.68 1.85 -4.18
C LEU A 136 -9.27 2.73 -5.38
N MET A 137 -9.39 4.04 -5.27
CA MET A 137 -8.97 4.99 -6.32
C MET A 137 -7.47 4.89 -6.59
N ILE A 138 -6.64 4.77 -5.55
CA ILE A 138 -5.18 4.61 -5.69
C ILE A 138 -4.85 3.31 -6.41
N HIS A 139 -5.44 2.18 -5.98
CA HIS A 139 -5.19 0.88 -6.59
C HIS A 139 -5.68 0.82 -8.04
N LEU A 140 -6.82 1.42 -8.36
CA LEU A 140 -7.30 1.56 -9.75
C LEU A 140 -6.35 2.43 -10.59
N GLY A 141 -5.82 3.52 -10.04
CA GLY A 141 -4.81 4.36 -10.69
C GLY A 141 -3.53 3.59 -11.00
N ILE A 142 -3.02 2.79 -10.05
CA ILE A 142 -1.86 1.91 -10.26
C ILE A 142 -2.18 0.83 -11.31
N THR A 143 -3.37 0.24 -11.28
CA THR A 143 -3.83 -0.73 -12.28
C THR A 143 -3.82 -0.14 -13.68
N LEU A 144 -4.35 1.06 -13.84
CA LEU A 144 -4.35 1.79 -15.11
C LEU A 144 -2.91 2.09 -15.58
N PHE A 145 -2.04 2.54 -14.67
CA PHE A 145 -0.63 2.78 -14.97
C PHE A 145 0.06 1.52 -15.47
N LEU A 146 -0.11 0.39 -14.78
CA LEU A 146 0.48 -0.90 -15.18
C LEU A 146 -0.04 -1.37 -16.55
N TYR A 147 -1.33 -1.14 -16.83
CA TYR A 147 -1.93 -1.45 -18.12
C TYR A 147 -1.33 -0.61 -19.25
N VAL A 148 -1.27 0.72 -19.09
CA VAL A 148 -0.76 1.65 -20.11
C VAL A 148 0.74 1.44 -20.36
N THR A 149 1.52 1.12 -19.33
CA THR A 149 2.98 0.88 -19.44
C THR A 149 3.34 -0.53 -19.93
N GLY A 150 2.35 -1.39 -20.16
CA GLY A 150 2.55 -2.76 -20.66
C GLY A 150 3.10 -3.75 -19.64
N HIS A 151 3.23 -3.37 -18.37
CA HIS A 151 3.71 -4.27 -17.31
C HIS A 151 2.78 -5.46 -17.05
N MET A 152 1.49 -5.33 -17.36
CA MET A 152 0.52 -6.42 -17.32
C MET A 152 0.66 -7.40 -18.51
N LEU A 153 1.06 -6.91 -19.68
CA LEU A 153 1.15 -7.70 -20.91
C LEU A 153 2.44 -8.53 -20.98
N ASN A 154 3.51 -8.09 -20.33
CA ASN A 154 4.83 -8.76 -20.37
C ASN A 154 4.95 -9.97 -19.42
N ALA A 155 3.96 -10.21 -18.57
CA ALA A 155 3.99 -11.33 -17.62
C ALA A 155 3.96 -12.72 -18.31
N GLU A 156 3.43 -12.82 -19.51
CA GLU A 156 3.45 -14.07 -20.27
C GLU A 156 4.85 -14.48 -20.75
N LYS A 157 5.72 -13.53 -21.05
CA LYS A 157 7.11 -13.79 -21.48
C LYS A 157 8.00 -14.35 -20.38
N LEU A 158 7.62 -14.16 -19.12
CA LEU A 158 8.42 -14.54 -17.94
C LEU A 158 8.05 -15.91 -17.36
N LYS A 159 6.99 -16.57 -17.86
CA LYS A 159 6.59 -17.91 -17.43
C LYS A 159 7.52 -19.04 -17.96
N TRP A 160 8.42 -18.75 -18.90
CA TRP A 160 9.19 -19.73 -19.65
C TRP A 160 10.72 -19.45 -19.67
N GLY A 161 11.24 -18.71 -18.72
CA GLY A 161 12.67 -18.43 -18.55
C GLY A 161 13.26 -19.06 -17.29
#